data_a3f381455bfbe3735f9b54329900d0ba
#
_entry.id   a3f381455bfbe3735f9b54329900d0ba
#
_cell.length_a   1.000
_cell.length_b   1.000
_cell.length_c   1.000
_cell.angle_alpha   90.00
_cell.angle_beta   90.00
_cell.angle_gamma   90.00
#
_symmetry.space_group_name_H-M   'P 1'
#
loop_
_entity.id
_entity.type
_entity.pdbx_description
1 polymer ?
#
loop_
_entity_poly.entity_id
_entity_poly.type
_entity_poly.pdbx_seq_one_letter_code
_entity_poly.pdbx_strand_id
1 'polypeptide(L)'
;MIEEVVNSILEAEDVAKRRVADAETTAAEIVNNGEIAVEAMRKTAAEQNKTYFAESMAAADVRAAQAASEYLGKVNAQTDVELARYVVNVDKAVKIILEQCK
;
A
#
# COMPACT_ATOMS: atom_id res chain seq x y z
N MET A 1 50.99 -44.74 32.66
CA MET A 1 50.83 -44.76 31.21
C MET A 1 49.37 -44.96 30.79
N ILE A 2 48.73 -46.03 31.23
CA ILE A 2 47.31 -46.26 30.89
C ILE A 2 46.39 -45.21 31.48
N GLU A 3 46.64 -44.73 32.67
CA GLU A 3 45.88 -43.67 33.31
C GLU A 3 45.95 -42.34 32.57
N GLU A 4 47.11 -41.99 32.00
CA GLU A 4 47.29 -40.78 31.22
C GLU A 4 46.51 -40.84 29.91
N VAL A 5 46.48 -42.01 29.26
CA VAL A 5 45.69 -42.22 28.04
C VAL A 5 44.20 -42.13 28.33
N VAL A 6 43.75 -42.78 29.40
CA VAL A 6 42.33 -42.73 29.82
C VAL A 6 41.93 -41.29 30.16
N ASN A 7 42.76 -40.57 30.90
CA ASN A 7 42.49 -39.17 31.25
C ASN A 7 42.42 -38.28 30.03
N SER A 8 43.28 -38.49 29.04
CA SER A 8 43.27 -37.77 27.77
C SER A 8 41.98 -38.00 26.99
N ILE A 9 41.50 -39.25 26.98
CA ILE A 9 40.25 -39.61 26.34
C ILE A 9 39.05 -38.95 27.05
N LEU A 10 39.03 -38.96 28.39
CA LEU A 10 37.99 -38.34 29.18
C LEU A 10 37.94 -36.82 28.98
N GLU A 11 39.11 -36.16 28.91
CA GLU A 11 39.22 -34.77 28.62
C GLU A 11 38.71 -34.43 27.21
N ALA A 12 39.06 -35.24 26.22
CA ALA A 12 38.61 -35.07 24.85
C ALA A 12 37.10 -35.24 24.75
N GLU A 13 36.51 -36.20 25.44
CA GLU A 13 35.07 -36.39 25.52
C GLU A 13 34.37 -35.21 26.17
N ASP A 14 34.94 -34.66 27.25
CA ASP A 14 34.41 -33.49 27.94
C ASP A 14 34.42 -32.25 27.02
N VAL A 15 35.51 -32.02 26.33
CA VAL A 15 35.62 -30.92 25.37
C VAL A 15 34.59 -31.08 24.26
N ALA A 16 34.44 -32.29 23.72
CA ALA A 16 33.47 -32.58 22.68
C ALA A 16 32.03 -32.30 23.15
N LYS A 17 31.68 -32.76 24.36
CA LYS A 17 30.35 -32.51 24.94
C LYS A 17 30.09 -31.02 25.13
N ARG A 18 31.05 -30.25 25.59
CA ARG A 18 30.92 -28.79 25.74
C ARG A 18 30.71 -28.11 24.39
N ARG A 19 31.47 -28.55 23.36
CA ARG A 19 31.29 -27.98 22.01
C ARG A 19 29.92 -28.25 21.45
N VAL A 20 29.38 -29.43 21.68
CA VAL A 20 28.01 -29.78 21.26
C VAL A 20 26.98 -28.92 22.03
N ALA A 21 27.16 -28.82 23.35
CA ALA A 21 26.27 -28.01 24.17
C ALA A 21 26.31 -26.53 23.78
N ASP A 22 27.51 -25.99 23.54
CA ASP A 22 27.69 -24.62 23.10
C ASP A 22 27.08 -24.38 21.72
N ALA A 23 27.25 -25.36 20.81
CA ALA A 23 26.64 -25.27 19.46
C ALA A 23 25.12 -25.30 19.53
N GLU A 24 24.54 -26.12 20.40
CA GLU A 24 23.09 -26.17 20.61
C GLU A 24 22.57 -24.85 21.18
N THR A 25 23.28 -24.27 22.14
CA THR A 25 22.92 -22.97 22.71
C THR A 25 23.00 -21.86 21.65
N THR A 26 24.08 -21.86 20.88
CA THR A 26 24.26 -20.87 19.79
C THR A 26 23.17 -21.02 18.73
N ALA A 27 22.84 -22.25 18.34
CA ALA A 27 21.76 -22.51 17.39
C ALA A 27 20.42 -22.02 17.91
N ALA A 28 20.10 -22.27 19.19
CA ALA A 28 18.88 -21.77 19.80
C ALA A 28 18.82 -20.24 19.84
N GLU A 29 19.93 -19.58 20.13
CA GLU A 29 20.03 -18.13 20.09
C GLU A 29 19.82 -17.57 18.67
N ILE A 30 20.41 -18.21 17.68
CA ILE A 30 20.24 -17.79 16.27
C ILE A 30 18.77 -17.91 15.87
N VAL A 31 18.11 -19.01 16.19
CA VAL A 31 16.70 -19.20 15.87
C VAL A 31 15.83 -18.16 16.60
N ASN A 32 16.07 -17.94 17.90
CA ASN A 32 15.32 -16.97 18.67
C ASN A 32 15.52 -15.55 18.15
N ASN A 33 16.76 -15.17 17.83
CA ASN A 33 17.04 -13.85 17.25
C ASN A 33 16.40 -13.70 15.86
N GLY A 34 16.36 -14.77 15.08
CA GLY A 34 15.67 -14.81 13.80
C GLY A 34 14.17 -14.60 13.96
N GLU A 35 13.53 -15.24 14.93
CA GLU A 35 12.11 -15.07 15.22
C GLU A 35 11.79 -13.65 15.65
N ILE A 36 12.63 -13.06 16.53
CA ILE A 36 12.47 -11.66 16.94
C ILE A 36 12.61 -10.71 15.76
N ALA A 37 13.59 -10.94 14.89
CA ALA A 37 13.81 -10.13 13.69
C ALA A 37 12.62 -10.22 12.73
N VAL A 38 12.09 -11.40 12.50
CA VAL A 38 10.91 -11.62 11.64
C VAL A 38 9.69 -10.90 12.21
N GLU A 39 9.47 -10.99 13.51
CA GLU A 39 8.34 -10.30 14.15
C GLU A 39 8.46 -8.78 14.02
N ALA A 40 9.66 -8.23 14.23
CA ALA A 40 9.92 -6.81 14.02
C ALA A 40 9.68 -6.39 12.56
N MET A 41 10.09 -7.20 11.60
CA MET A 41 9.87 -6.95 10.18
C MET A 41 8.38 -7.00 9.82
N ARG A 42 7.63 -7.95 10.37
CA ARG A 42 6.18 -8.04 10.17
C ARG A 42 5.46 -6.81 10.69
N LYS A 43 5.84 -6.36 11.88
CA LYS A 43 5.26 -5.17 12.49
C LYS A 43 5.54 -3.92 11.65
N THR A 44 6.78 -3.75 11.22
CA THR A 44 7.17 -2.64 10.35
C THR A 44 6.43 -2.69 9.02
N ALA A 45 6.34 -3.86 8.40
CA ALA A 45 5.62 -4.04 7.14
C ALA A 45 4.13 -3.72 7.29
N ALA A 46 3.51 -4.13 8.40
CA ALA A 46 2.11 -3.83 8.68
C ALA A 46 1.86 -2.34 8.82
N GLU A 47 2.77 -1.63 9.53
CA GLU A 47 2.69 -0.17 9.68
C GLU A 47 2.89 0.55 8.35
N GLN A 48 3.86 0.13 7.55
CA GLN A 48 4.12 0.69 6.23
C GLN A 48 2.95 0.45 5.29
N ASN A 49 2.36 -0.74 5.31
CA ASN A 49 1.19 -1.07 4.50
C ASN A 49 -0.02 -0.23 4.88
N LYS A 50 -0.22 0.00 6.17
CA LYS A 50 -1.30 0.86 6.67
C LYS A 50 -1.14 2.29 6.19
N THR A 51 0.08 2.84 6.27
CA THR A 51 0.40 4.18 5.79
C THR A 51 0.23 4.28 4.28
N TYR A 52 0.77 3.32 3.53
CA TYR A 52 0.63 3.27 2.07
C TYR A 52 -0.82 3.20 1.65
N PHE A 53 -1.62 2.37 2.31
CA PHE A 53 -3.06 2.26 2.03
C PHE A 53 -3.77 3.59 2.26
N ALA A 54 -3.52 4.24 3.41
CA ALA A 54 -4.12 5.53 3.73
C ALA A 54 -3.74 6.62 2.73
N GLU A 55 -2.47 6.69 2.35
CA GLU A 55 -1.97 7.65 1.35
C GLU A 55 -2.56 7.38 -0.04
N SER A 56 -2.63 6.10 -0.42
CA SER A 56 -3.20 5.69 -1.71
C SER A 56 -4.69 6.01 -1.80
N MET A 57 -5.43 5.79 -0.72
CA MET A 57 -6.86 6.13 -0.65
C MET A 57 -7.07 7.63 -0.72
N ALA A 58 -6.28 8.42 0.01
CA ALA A 58 -6.35 9.87 -0.04
C ALA A 58 -6.05 10.41 -1.44
N ALA A 59 -5.03 9.86 -2.10
CA ALA A 59 -4.69 10.22 -3.48
C ALA A 59 -5.80 9.85 -4.46
N ALA A 60 -6.42 8.67 -4.28
CA ALA A 60 -7.55 8.24 -5.10
C ALA A 60 -8.77 9.16 -4.92
N ASP A 61 -9.05 9.57 -3.70
CA ASP A 61 -10.15 10.51 -3.41
C ASP A 61 -9.93 11.85 -4.10
N VAL A 62 -8.70 12.38 -4.06
CA VAL A 62 -8.35 13.62 -4.74
C VAL A 62 -8.55 13.48 -6.26
N ARG A 63 -8.07 12.40 -6.85
CA ARG A 63 -8.24 12.16 -8.30
C ARG A 63 -9.71 12.01 -8.67
N ALA A 64 -10.49 11.32 -7.85
CA ALA A 64 -11.93 11.16 -8.08
C ALA A 64 -12.65 12.51 -8.01
N ALA A 65 -12.32 13.35 -7.03
CA ALA A 65 -12.88 14.69 -6.91
C ALA A 65 -12.52 15.57 -8.11
N GLN A 66 -11.27 15.52 -8.58
CA GLN A 66 -10.84 16.25 -9.77
C GLN A 66 -11.56 15.78 -11.02
N ALA A 67 -11.68 14.46 -11.22
CA ALA A 67 -12.39 13.89 -12.36
C ALA A 67 -13.87 14.27 -12.34
N ALA A 68 -14.52 14.27 -11.19
CA ALA A 68 -15.89 14.69 -11.03
C ALA A 68 -16.07 16.18 -11.36
N SER A 69 -15.17 17.02 -10.86
CA SER A 69 -15.17 18.45 -11.13
C SER A 69 -15.00 18.76 -12.62
N GLU A 70 -14.07 18.08 -13.29
CA GLU A 70 -13.85 18.22 -14.74
C GLU A 70 -15.06 17.78 -15.54
N TYR A 71 -15.66 16.66 -15.16
CA TYR A 71 -16.86 16.14 -15.80
C TYR A 71 -18.03 17.13 -15.66
N LEU A 72 -18.27 17.65 -14.46
CA LEU A 72 -19.31 18.62 -14.22
C LEU A 72 -19.07 19.92 -15.01
N GLY A 73 -17.82 20.35 -15.08
CA GLY A 73 -17.46 21.51 -15.90
C GLY A 73 -17.81 21.33 -17.37
N LYS A 74 -17.52 20.15 -17.93
CA LYS A 74 -17.87 19.82 -19.32
C LYS A 74 -19.37 19.77 -19.54
N VAL A 75 -20.09 19.12 -18.62
CA VAL A 75 -21.56 19.02 -18.70
C VAL A 75 -22.19 20.41 -18.63
N ASN A 76 -21.74 21.25 -17.70
CA ASN A 76 -22.24 22.62 -17.58
C ASN A 76 -21.94 23.45 -18.82
N ALA A 77 -20.76 23.33 -19.41
CA ALA A 77 -20.42 24.03 -20.64
C ALA A 77 -21.30 23.59 -21.82
N GLN A 78 -21.56 22.29 -21.94
CA GLN A 78 -22.47 21.76 -22.96
C GLN A 78 -23.91 22.24 -22.75
N THR A 79 -24.35 22.24 -21.50
CA THR A 79 -25.71 22.74 -21.16
C THR A 79 -25.84 24.23 -21.52
N ASP A 80 -24.82 25.03 -21.22
CA ASP A 80 -24.82 26.47 -21.56
C ASP A 80 -24.91 26.68 -23.08
N VAL A 81 -24.18 25.90 -23.85
CA VAL A 81 -24.22 25.96 -25.32
C VAL A 81 -25.61 25.58 -25.84
N GLU A 82 -26.19 24.51 -25.30
CA GLU A 82 -27.52 24.06 -25.71
C GLU A 82 -28.62 25.07 -25.32
N LEU A 83 -28.52 25.67 -24.16
CA LEU A 83 -29.45 26.71 -23.74
C LEU A 83 -29.36 27.95 -24.62
N ALA A 84 -28.17 28.37 -24.99
CA ALA A 84 -27.95 29.48 -25.92
C ALA A 84 -28.58 29.20 -27.28
N ARG A 85 -28.38 27.98 -27.79
CA ARG A 85 -28.98 27.53 -29.06
C ARG A 85 -30.50 27.50 -28.98
N TYR A 86 -31.04 27.02 -27.87
CA TYR A 86 -32.48 26.99 -27.61
C TYR A 86 -33.08 28.41 -27.64
N VAL A 87 -32.48 29.37 -26.97
CA VAL A 87 -32.91 30.77 -26.94
C VAL A 87 -32.94 31.38 -28.37
N VAL A 88 -31.88 31.14 -29.15
CA VAL A 88 -31.81 31.57 -30.55
C VAL A 88 -32.95 30.95 -31.36
N ASN A 89 -33.23 29.68 -31.18
CA ASN A 89 -34.30 28.99 -31.90
C ASN A 89 -35.69 29.52 -31.53
N VAL A 90 -35.91 29.83 -30.24
CA VAL A 90 -37.17 30.42 -29.76
C VAL A 90 -37.36 31.81 -30.39
N ASP A 91 -36.31 32.62 -30.44
CA ASP A 91 -36.36 33.97 -31.08
C ASP A 91 -36.71 33.87 -32.56
N LYS A 92 -36.11 32.91 -33.25
CA LYS A 92 -36.41 32.65 -34.69
C LYS A 92 -37.88 32.25 -34.87
N ALA A 93 -38.38 31.38 -34.03
CA ALA A 93 -39.77 30.92 -34.08
C ALA A 93 -40.75 32.08 -33.84
N VAL A 94 -40.45 32.93 -32.87
CA VAL A 94 -41.24 34.13 -32.58
C VAL A 94 -41.29 35.07 -33.76
N LYS A 95 -40.15 35.33 -34.40
CA LYS A 95 -40.10 36.21 -35.60
C LYS A 95 -40.93 35.65 -36.73
N ILE A 96 -40.85 34.35 -37.00
CA ILE A 96 -41.66 33.69 -38.04
C ILE A 96 -43.16 33.87 -37.78
N ILE A 97 -43.57 33.67 -36.57
CA ILE A 97 -44.98 33.82 -36.17
C ILE A 97 -45.45 35.28 -36.37
N LEU A 98 -44.63 36.24 -35.93
CA LEU A 98 -44.94 37.66 -36.08
C LEU A 98 -45.03 38.09 -37.57
N GLU A 99 -44.16 37.57 -38.41
CA GLU A 99 -44.19 37.83 -39.85
C GLU A 99 -45.44 37.30 -40.50
N GLN A 100 -45.89 36.12 -40.11
CA GLN A 100 -47.15 35.52 -40.65
C GLN A 100 -48.39 36.17 -40.19
N CYS A 101 -48.37 36.84 -39.03
CA CYS A 101 -49.54 37.51 -38.49
C CYS A 101 -49.72 38.93 -39.04
N LYS A 102 -48.82 39.41 -39.87
CA LYS A 102 -48.99 40.65 -40.57
C LYS A 102 -49.91 40.44 -41.77
#